data_e00d255331c8033532e679a5ff203a77
#
_entry.id   e00d255331c8033532e679a5ff203a77
#
_cell.length_a   1.000
_cell.length_b   1.000
_cell.length_c   1.000
_cell.angle_alpha   90.00
_cell.angle_beta   90.00
_cell.angle_gamma   90.00
#
_symmetry.space_group_name_H-M   'P 1'
#
loop_
_entity.id
_entity.type
_entity.pdbx_description
1 polymer ?
#
loop_
_entity_poly.entity_id
_entity_poly.type
_entity_poly.pdbx_seq_one_letter_code
_entity_poly.pdbx_strand_id
1 'polypeptide(L)'
;MSFERIGIRPAQILLPAAGVKPETWACIACDQYTSEPEYWEKAFAVAGDAPSAIRLILPEYNLKNSESLIPQIHRTMADYLAQGLLTPAVNPGFILCERTIASGTRLGLVCAVDLEQYSFEKGSLPLIRPTEQTITDRLPPRLKIRRGAPVELTHIMILIDDPDRTVLGPLQAAKASLRKVYDFDLMMNGGHLAGWAVDSAEALAQVDQSLNALMDTKGENPLLLAVGDGNHSLATAKAYWNEIRESLTEAERENHPARYALCEIVNIHDKALLFEPIYRIVTGTTRAAVMADWKAYAEAKGMSLAAEGSDHRFTVVSADGEETVAVLNPEGAIPCETIQKFLDSFLSRHPEAGIDFIHGEGSLRALAAKPETVGFLLPDIDKHSFFKDVEKLGVLPRKTFSMGEADEKRFYMEAKKI
;
A
#
# COMPACT_ATOMS: atom_id res chain seq x y z
N MET A 1 -5.48 25.91 12.64
CA MET A 1 -5.02 24.83 11.71
C MET A 1 -6.26 24.19 11.11
N SER A 2 -6.26 23.95 9.82
CA SER A 2 -7.43 23.48 9.03
C SER A 2 -7.23 22.06 8.49
N PHE A 3 -6.61 21.19 9.29
CA PHE A 3 -6.36 19.78 8.93
C PHE A 3 -7.63 19.04 8.50
N GLU A 4 -8.79 19.41 9.01
CA GLU A 4 -10.07 18.77 8.64
C GLU A 4 -10.38 18.91 7.15
N ARG A 5 -10.00 20.05 6.53
CA ARG A 5 -10.20 20.30 5.10
C ARG A 5 -9.42 19.34 4.23
N ILE A 6 -8.30 18.83 4.72
CA ILE A 6 -7.36 17.98 3.99
C ILE A 6 -7.44 16.50 4.39
N GLY A 7 -8.37 16.15 5.30
CA GLY A 7 -8.58 14.77 5.72
C GLY A 7 -7.43 14.14 6.52
N ILE A 8 -6.56 14.98 7.11
CA ILE A 8 -5.41 14.54 7.91
C ILE A 8 -5.54 15.13 9.32
N ARG A 9 -5.01 14.43 10.32
CA ARG A 9 -4.99 14.90 11.70
C ARG A 9 -3.67 14.54 12.39
N PRO A 10 -3.11 15.45 13.21
CA PRO A 10 -2.10 15.08 14.21
C PRO A 10 -2.63 13.99 15.12
N ALA A 11 -1.84 12.97 15.40
CA ALA A 11 -2.24 11.82 16.19
C ALA A 11 -1.39 11.66 17.46
N GLN A 12 -1.96 11.03 18.49
CA GLN A 12 -1.17 10.51 19.59
C GLN A 12 -0.52 9.20 19.14
N ILE A 13 0.67 9.32 18.56
CA ILE A 13 1.41 8.18 18.06
C ILE A 13 2.14 7.50 19.23
N LEU A 14 1.98 6.19 19.33
CA LEU A 14 2.65 5.34 20.32
C LEU A 14 3.88 4.71 19.70
N LEU A 15 4.96 4.67 20.46
CA LEU A 15 6.19 3.94 20.14
C LEU A 15 6.53 2.96 21.28
N PRO A 16 7.38 1.93 21.01
CA PRO A 16 7.92 1.10 22.05
C PRO A 16 8.66 1.97 23.09
N ALA A 17 8.48 1.64 24.36
CA ALA A 17 9.09 2.35 25.47
C ALA A 17 10.62 2.25 25.43
N ALA A 18 11.33 3.16 26.09
CA ALA A 18 12.80 3.29 26.06
C ALA A 18 13.59 2.00 26.42
N GLY A 19 12.99 1.02 27.06
CA GLY A 19 13.62 -0.28 27.35
C GLY A 19 13.42 -1.35 26.29
N VAL A 20 12.61 -1.09 25.26
CA VAL A 20 12.31 -2.02 24.17
C VAL A 20 13.22 -1.70 22.98
N LYS A 21 13.97 -2.70 22.52
CA LYS A 21 14.89 -2.54 21.38
C LYS A 21 14.09 -2.43 20.08
N PRO A 22 14.23 -1.35 19.32
CA PRO A 22 13.48 -1.17 18.08
C PRO A 22 13.85 -2.20 17.00
N GLU A 23 15.07 -2.75 16.99
CA GLU A 23 15.54 -3.79 16.08
C GLU A 23 14.79 -5.13 16.26
N THR A 24 14.30 -5.40 17.47
CA THR A 24 13.47 -6.59 17.77
C THR A 24 11.97 -6.26 17.74
N TRP A 25 11.63 -4.97 17.80
CA TRP A 25 10.25 -4.51 17.77
C TRP A 25 9.68 -4.48 16.36
N ALA A 26 10.33 -3.78 15.43
CA ALA A 26 9.78 -3.50 14.11
C ALA A 26 9.82 -4.73 13.20
N CYS A 27 8.68 -5.11 12.64
CA CYS A 27 8.56 -6.21 11.68
C CYS A 27 7.81 -5.77 10.41
N ILE A 28 8.02 -6.49 9.31
CA ILE A 28 7.43 -6.22 8.00
C ILE A 28 5.90 -6.29 8.03
N ALA A 29 5.25 -5.65 7.06
CA ALA A 29 3.81 -5.69 6.84
C ALA A 29 3.26 -7.14 6.75
N CYS A 30 2.12 -7.39 7.40
CA CYS A 30 1.56 -8.72 7.63
C CYS A 30 1.11 -9.44 6.33
N ASP A 31 0.95 -8.72 5.24
CA ASP A 31 0.55 -9.20 3.92
C ASP A 31 1.73 -9.57 3.00
N GLN A 32 2.97 -9.46 3.52
CA GLN A 32 4.16 -9.88 2.81
C GLN A 32 4.54 -11.32 3.16
N TYR A 33 5.31 -11.96 2.28
CA TYR A 33 5.82 -13.33 2.47
C TYR A 33 4.72 -14.34 2.82
N THR A 34 3.55 -14.21 2.16
CA THR A 34 2.37 -15.06 2.43
C THR A 34 2.56 -16.51 2.05
N SER A 35 3.46 -16.79 1.11
CA SER A 35 3.84 -18.14 0.65
C SER A 35 5.16 -18.62 1.23
N GLU A 36 5.75 -17.86 2.16
CA GLU A 36 7.09 -18.09 2.72
C GLU A 36 7.05 -18.10 4.25
N PRO A 37 6.42 -19.12 4.89
CA PRO A 37 6.32 -19.20 6.35
C PRO A 37 7.68 -19.17 7.05
N GLU A 38 8.75 -19.63 6.41
CA GLU A 38 10.12 -19.62 6.92
C GLU A 38 10.66 -18.21 7.15
N TYR A 39 10.20 -17.19 6.40
CA TYR A 39 10.51 -15.81 6.67
C TYR A 39 10.00 -15.40 8.06
N TRP A 40 8.75 -15.73 8.34
CA TRP A 40 8.09 -15.39 9.59
C TRP A 40 8.69 -16.15 10.78
N GLU A 41 9.06 -17.43 10.60
CA GLU A 41 9.77 -18.20 11.61
C GLU A 41 11.09 -17.53 12.02
N LYS A 42 11.88 -17.05 11.04
CA LYS A 42 13.11 -16.32 11.28
C LYS A 42 12.85 -14.97 11.96
N ALA A 43 11.82 -14.23 11.53
CA ALA A 43 11.45 -12.96 12.15
C ALA A 43 11.01 -13.15 13.62
N PHE A 44 10.24 -14.21 13.93
CA PHE A 44 9.91 -14.59 15.30
C PHE A 44 11.13 -14.97 16.11
N ALA A 45 12.10 -15.65 15.50
CA ALA A 45 13.37 -15.99 16.18
C ALA A 45 14.21 -14.75 16.49
N VAL A 46 14.24 -13.74 15.61
CA VAL A 46 14.91 -12.45 15.87
C VAL A 46 14.22 -11.71 17.02
N ALA A 47 12.89 -11.68 17.07
CA ALA A 47 12.15 -11.09 18.18
C ALA A 47 12.37 -11.82 19.50
N GLY A 48 12.64 -13.14 19.48
CA GLY A 48 12.84 -13.98 20.67
C GLY A 48 11.71 -13.80 21.67
N ASP A 49 12.03 -13.58 22.96
CA ASP A 49 11.04 -13.30 24.01
C ASP A 49 10.78 -11.79 24.22
N ALA A 50 11.46 -10.93 23.45
CA ALA A 50 11.29 -9.48 23.59
C ALA A 50 9.89 -9.01 23.16
N PRO A 51 9.38 -7.91 23.73
CA PRO A 51 8.24 -7.21 23.19
C PRO A 51 8.47 -6.84 21.74
N SER A 52 7.49 -7.15 20.86
CA SER A 52 7.63 -6.96 19.42
C SER A 52 6.28 -6.75 18.75
N ALA A 53 6.26 -5.92 17.70
CA ALA A 53 5.10 -5.69 16.85
C ALA A 53 4.59 -6.98 16.20
N ILE A 54 5.48 -7.96 15.94
CA ILE A 54 5.13 -9.25 15.35
C ILE A 54 4.09 -10.03 16.18
N ARG A 55 4.00 -9.76 17.50
CA ARG A 55 3.03 -10.37 18.41
C ARG A 55 1.68 -9.65 18.44
N LEU A 56 1.62 -8.48 17.81
CA LEU A 56 0.43 -7.61 17.75
C LEU A 56 -0.26 -7.68 16.37
N ILE A 57 0.28 -8.46 15.45
CA ILE A 57 -0.26 -8.62 14.09
C ILE A 57 -0.60 -10.08 13.82
N LEU A 58 -1.40 -10.32 12.79
CA LEU A 58 -1.65 -11.65 12.24
C LEU A 58 -1.10 -11.70 10.81
N PRO A 59 0.08 -12.32 10.59
CA PRO A 59 0.61 -12.53 9.25
C PRO A 59 -0.34 -13.33 8.38
N GLU A 60 -0.53 -12.91 7.12
CA GLU A 60 -1.58 -13.48 6.24
C GLU A 60 -1.40 -14.97 5.93
N TYR A 61 -0.17 -15.49 5.95
CA TYR A 61 0.06 -16.94 5.80
C TYR A 61 -0.67 -17.75 6.88
N ASN A 62 -1.02 -17.11 8.00
CA ASN A 62 -1.60 -17.76 9.18
C ASN A 62 -3.10 -17.42 9.39
N LEU A 63 -3.76 -16.78 8.41
CA LEU A 63 -5.18 -16.38 8.47
C LEU A 63 -6.12 -17.55 8.77
N LYS A 64 -5.78 -18.77 8.34
CA LYS A 64 -6.55 -19.99 8.64
C LYS A 64 -6.67 -20.29 10.14
N ASN A 65 -5.73 -19.81 10.94
CA ASN A 65 -5.69 -19.98 12.40
C ASN A 65 -6.23 -18.75 13.16
N SER A 66 -6.88 -17.82 12.48
CA SER A 66 -7.32 -16.52 13.03
C SER A 66 -8.18 -16.66 14.29
N GLU A 67 -9.08 -17.64 14.37
CA GLU A 67 -9.98 -17.82 15.51
C GLU A 67 -9.24 -18.09 16.84
N SER A 68 -8.12 -18.80 16.80
CA SER A 68 -7.31 -19.06 17.99
C SER A 68 -6.29 -17.95 18.28
N LEU A 69 -5.79 -17.27 17.24
CA LEU A 69 -4.72 -16.28 17.38
C LEU A 69 -5.23 -14.88 17.74
N ILE A 70 -6.37 -14.44 17.21
CA ILE A 70 -6.91 -13.10 17.46
C ILE A 70 -7.09 -12.81 18.96
N PRO A 71 -7.69 -13.70 19.78
CA PRO A 71 -7.80 -13.45 21.22
C PRO A 71 -6.45 -13.31 21.93
N GLN A 72 -5.40 -13.99 21.45
CA GLN A 72 -4.06 -13.88 22.01
C GLN A 72 -3.41 -12.55 21.63
N ILE A 73 -3.56 -12.14 20.37
CA ILE A 73 -3.09 -10.85 19.84
C ILE A 73 -3.73 -9.70 20.65
N HIS A 74 -5.04 -9.71 20.84
CA HIS A 74 -5.76 -8.68 21.59
C HIS A 74 -5.30 -8.62 23.06
N ARG A 75 -5.09 -9.77 23.71
CA ARG A 75 -4.53 -9.81 25.07
C ARG A 75 -3.13 -9.21 25.10
N THR A 76 -2.25 -9.59 24.17
CA THR A 76 -0.90 -9.05 24.09
C THR A 76 -0.91 -7.53 23.86
N MET A 77 -1.80 -7.01 23.01
CA MET A 77 -1.98 -5.57 22.83
C MET A 77 -2.38 -4.87 24.13
N ALA A 78 -3.36 -5.43 24.85
CA ALA A 78 -3.81 -4.90 26.14
C ALA A 78 -2.70 -4.95 27.21
N ASP A 79 -1.98 -6.07 27.27
CA ASP A 79 -0.86 -6.27 28.20
C ASP A 79 0.28 -5.28 27.91
N TYR A 80 0.62 -5.03 26.65
CA TYR A 80 1.65 -4.07 26.27
C TYR A 80 1.27 -2.63 26.66
N LEU A 81 -0.01 -2.27 26.53
CA LEU A 81 -0.50 -0.98 27.03
C LEU A 81 -0.46 -0.90 28.56
N ALA A 82 -0.93 -1.93 29.26
CA ALA A 82 -0.98 -1.97 30.72
C ALA A 82 0.42 -1.95 31.36
N GLN A 83 1.38 -2.60 30.73
CA GLN A 83 2.79 -2.63 31.16
C GLN A 83 3.58 -1.38 30.75
N GLY A 84 2.98 -0.45 30.00
CA GLY A 84 3.66 0.74 29.50
C GLY A 84 4.75 0.43 28.46
N LEU A 85 4.63 -0.67 27.75
CA LEU A 85 5.57 -1.04 26.66
C LEU A 85 5.29 -0.26 25.38
N LEU A 86 4.11 0.32 25.23
CA LEU A 86 3.73 1.29 24.22
C LEU A 86 3.40 2.62 24.89
N THR A 87 4.15 3.66 24.57
CA THR A 87 4.03 4.99 25.18
C THR A 87 3.87 6.08 24.13
N PRO A 88 3.17 7.20 24.45
CA PRO A 88 3.09 8.35 23.55
C PRO A 88 4.48 8.89 23.23
N ALA A 89 4.79 8.96 21.94
CA ALA A 89 6.08 9.47 21.46
C ALA A 89 6.05 10.95 21.09
N VAL A 90 4.87 11.45 20.73
CA VAL A 90 4.60 12.83 20.37
C VAL A 90 3.42 13.34 21.20
N ASN A 91 3.39 14.62 21.55
CA ASN A 91 2.11 15.33 21.74
C ASN A 91 1.31 15.12 20.47
N PRO A 92 -0.03 15.22 20.42
CA PRO A 92 -0.71 15.03 19.15
C PRO A 92 0.03 15.73 18.01
N GLY A 93 0.59 14.92 17.10
CA GLY A 93 1.55 15.39 16.09
C GLY A 93 1.75 14.34 14.98
N PHE A 94 2.87 14.46 14.30
CA PHE A 94 3.31 13.58 13.24
C PHE A 94 4.72 13.03 13.56
N ILE A 95 5.13 12.00 12.82
CA ILE A 95 6.54 11.58 12.79
C ILE A 95 7.02 11.70 11.35
N LEU A 96 8.06 12.51 11.13
CA LEU A 96 8.83 12.45 9.89
C LEU A 96 9.70 11.20 9.95
N CYS A 97 9.59 10.30 8.98
CA CYS A 97 10.41 9.10 8.92
C CYS A 97 11.26 9.06 7.65
N GLU A 98 12.46 8.53 7.78
CA GLU A 98 13.37 8.19 6.69
C GLU A 98 13.55 6.69 6.66
N ARG A 99 13.20 6.07 5.53
CA ARG A 99 13.45 4.66 5.27
C ARG A 99 14.55 4.53 4.22
N THR A 100 15.71 4.02 4.60
CA THR A 100 16.82 3.72 3.69
C THR A 100 16.76 2.26 3.28
N ILE A 101 16.68 2.04 1.98
CA ILE A 101 16.60 0.75 1.30
C ILE A 101 17.60 0.75 0.13
N ALA A 102 17.68 -0.32 -0.64
CA ALA A 102 18.62 -0.42 -1.76
C ALA A 102 18.40 0.67 -2.84
N SER A 103 17.14 1.05 -3.10
CA SER A 103 16.78 2.11 -4.06
C SER A 103 17.07 3.53 -3.58
N GLY A 104 17.40 3.74 -2.32
CA GLY A 104 17.71 5.05 -1.72
C GLY A 104 17.01 5.30 -0.39
N THR A 105 16.91 6.58 -0.02
CA THR A 105 16.21 7.00 1.21
C THR A 105 14.89 7.67 0.86
N ARG A 106 13.78 7.05 1.29
CA ARG A 106 12.43 7.58 1.14
C ARG A 106 12.03 8.37 2.36
N LEU A 107 11.37 9.51 2.14
CA LEU A 107 10.75 10.31 3.18
C LEU A 107 9.27 9.95 3.34
N GLY A 108 8.82 9.87 4.60
CA GLY A 108 7.43 9.68 4.96
C GLY A 108 6.99 10.58 6.12
N LEU A 109 5.69 10.81 6.22
CA LEU A 109 5.07 11.51 7.34
C LEU A 109 3.99 10.60 7.94
N VAL A 110 4.24 10.08 9.13
CA VAL A 110 3.25 9.27 9.86
C VAL A 110 2.20 10.20 10.46
N CYS A 111 0.95 9.98 10.11
CA CYS A 111 -0.20 10.79 10.49
C CYS A 111 -1.46 9.93 10.66
N ALA A 112 -2.55 10.52 11.14
CA ALA A 112 -3.87 9.91 11.08
C ALA A 112 -4.68 10.53 9.94
N VAL A 113 -5.39 9.69 9.16
CA VAL A 113 -6.31 10.12 8.11
C VAL A 113 -7.75 9.94 8.56
N ASP A 114 -8.61 10.90 8.21
CA ASP A 114 -10.03 10.88 8.55
C ASP A 114 -10.79 9.93 7.60
N LEU A 115 -11.31 8.84 8.15
CA LEU A 115 -12.08 7.86 7.41
C LEU A 115 -13.41 8.40 6.87
N GLU A 116 -13.92 9.54 7.36
CA GLU A 116 -15.05 10.22 6.72
C GLU A 116 -14.68 10.85 5.36
N GLN A 117 -13.40 11.13 5.14
CA GLN A 117 -12.88 11.64 3.87
C GLN A 117 -12.38 10.53 2.94
N TYR A 118 -12.56 9.25 3.32
CA TYR A 118 -12.20 8.08 2.55
C TYR A 118 -13.43 7.26 2.18
N SER A 119 -13.47 6.80 0.93
CA SER A 119 -14.43 5.77 0.48
C SER A 119 -13.76 4.85 -0.53
N PHE A 120 -14.08 3.56 -0.46
CA PHE A 120 -13.71 2.55 -1.46
C PHE A 120 -14.90 2.14 -2.34
N GLU A 121 -16.02 2.84 -2.25
CA GLU A 121 -17.21 2.59 -3.06
C GLU A 121 -16.96 3.04 -4.50
N LYS A 122 -17.38 2.20 -5.45
CA LYS A 122 -17.19 2.50 -6.87
C LYS A 122 -17.91 3.79 -7.27
N GLY A 123 -17.18 4.71 -7.90
CA GLY A 123 -17.72 5.98 -8.39
C GLY A 123 -17.78 7.09 -7.33
N SER A 124 -17.37 6.83 -6.08
CA SER A 124 -17.21 7.88 -5.09
C SER A 124 -15.98 8.74 -5.39
N LEU A 125 -16.03 10.03 -5.01
CA LEU A 125 -14.96 11.02 -5.25
C LEU A 125 -14.50 11.69 -3.95
N PRO A 126 -14.09 10.93 -2.92
CA PRO A 126 -13.57 11.51 -1.68
C PRO A 126 -12.17 12.10 -1.87
N LEU A 127 -11.67 12.83 -0.86
CA LEU A 127 -10.29 13.35 -0.85
C LEU A 127 -9.23 12.24 -0.81
N ILE A 128 -9.56 11.13 -0.16
CA ILE A 128 -8.70 9.96 -0.01
C ILE A 128 -9.31 8.83 -0.83
N ARG A 129 -8.62 8.38 -1.87
CA ARG A 129 -9.15 7.34 -2.78
C ARG A 129 -8.28 6.09 -2.78
N PRO A 130 -8.88 4.90 -2.88
CA PRO A 130 -8.14 3.69 -3.19
C PRO A 130 -7.55 3.80 -4.61
N THR A 131 -6.42 3.19 -4.83
CA THR A 131 -5.84 3.08 -6.18
C THR A 131 -6.20 1.78 -6.88
N GLU A 132 -6.58 0.77 -6.10
CA GLU A 132 -7.07 -0.51 -6.60
C GLU A 132 -8.49 -0.80 -6.09
N GLN A 133 -9.24 -1.57 -6.86
CA GLN A 133 -10.56 -2.02 -6.44
C GLN A 133 -10.48 -2.87 -5.17
N THR A 134 -11.23 -2.48 -4.14
CA THR A 134 -11.32 -3.24 -2.90
C THR A 134 -12.12 -4.53 -3.12
N ILE A 135 -11.53 -5.67 -2.81
CA ILE A 135 -12.21 -6.96 -2.82
C ILE A 135 -12.92 -7.14 -1.48
N THR A 136 -14.23 -6.92 -1.47
CA THR A 136 -15.06 -6.94 -0.25
C THR A 136 -14.98 -8.26 0.51
N ASP A 137 -14.85 -9.40 -0.18
CA ASP A 137 -14.72 -10.73 0.42
C ASP A 137 -13.43 -10.91 1.26
N ARG A 138 -12.44 -10.02 1.07
CA ARG A 138 -11.22 -9.99 1.87
C ARG A 138 -11.33 -9.19 3.17
N LEU A 139 -12.41 -8.41 3.34
CA LEU A 139 -12.59 -7.58 4.54
C LEU A 139 -12.97 -8.39 5.80
N PRO A 140 -13.88 -9.40 5.75
CA PRO A 140 -14.36 -10.06 6.97
C PRO A 140 -13.26 -10.67 7.87
N PRO A 141 -12.23 -11.37 7.36
CA PRO A 141 -11.14 -11.86 8.20
C PRO A 141 -10.36 -10.73 8.90
N ARG A 142 -10.11 -9.62 8.19
CA ARG A 142 -9.39 -8.46 8.71
C ARG A 142 -10.22 -7.65 9.71
N LEU A 143 -11.53 -7.57 9.50
CA LEU A 143 -12.48 -6.98 10.46
C LEU A 143 -12.48 -7.74 11.78
N LYS A 144 -12.38 -9.08 11.77
CA LYS A 144 -12.28 -9.88 13.01
C LYS A 144 -11.06 -9.49 13.84
N ILE A 145 -9.92 -9.21 13.17
CA ILE A 145 -8.69 -8.77 13.86
C ILE A 145 -8.88 -7.37 14.46
N ARG A 146 -9.52 -6.45 13.72
CA ARG A 146 -9.68 -5.06 14.15
C ARG A 146 -10.74 -4.89 15.25
N ARG A 147 -11.81 -5.67 15.22
CA ARG A 147 -12.86 -5.64 16.26
C ARG A 147 -12.29 -6.05 17.61
N GLY A 148 -12.34 -5.11 18.58
CA GLY A 148 -11.83 -5.33 19.93
C GLY A 148 -10.30 -5.19 20.07
N ALA A 149 -9.58 -4.83 19.03
CA ALA A 149 -8.19 -4.47 19.15
C ALA A 149 -8.06 -3.11 19.85
N PRO A 150 -7.29 -2.99 20.94
CA PRO A 150 -7.13 -1.71 21.65
C PRO A 150 -6.16 -0.75 20.95
N VAL A 151 -5.35 -1.25 20.02
CA VAL A 151 -4.40 -0.48 19.21
C VAL A 151 -4.41 -0.95 17.77
N GLU A 152 -4.08 -0.04 16.86
CA GLU A 152 -3.70 -0.36 15.50
C GLU A 152 -2.21 -0.11 15.29
N LEU A 153 -1.60 -0.93 14.44
CA LEU A 153 -0.29 -0.71 13.85
C LEU A 153 -0.50 -0.45 12.36
N THR A 154 0.34 0.38 11.75
CA THR A 154 0.12 0.72 10.34
C THR A 154 1.24 0.22 9.42
N HIS A 155 0.82 -0.30 8.27
CA HIS A 155 1.64 -0.47 7.06
C HIS A 155 1.05 0.29 5.87
N ILE A 156 -0.03 1.05 6.08
CA ILE A 156 -0.72 1.79 5.04
C ILE A 156 0.16 2.95 4.58
N MET A 157 0.42 3.01 3.28
CA MET A 157 1.13 4.10 2.63
C MET A 157 0.18 4.88 1.74
N ILE A 158 0.15 6.18 1.91
CA ILE A 158 -0.67 7.12 1.16
C ILE A 158 0.22 8.04 0.34
N LEU A 159 -0.10 8.19 -0.92
CA LEU A 159 0.63 9.02 -1.87
C LEU A 159 0.07 10.43 -1.92
N ILE A 160 0.96 11.41 -2.02
CA ILE A 160 0.66 12.78 -2.44
C ILE A 160 1.39 13.10 -3.75
N ASP A 161 0.77 13.95 -4.56
CA ASP A 161 1.34 14.46 -5.81
C ASP A 161 1.90 15.88 -5.57
N ASP A 162 3.13 15.93 -5.08
CA ASP A 162 3.85 17.16 -4.68
C ASP A 162 5.21 17.24 -5.41
N PRO A 163 5.24 17.58 -6.71
CA PRO A 163 6.47 17.62 -7.52
C PRO A 163 7.51 18.60 -6.98
N ASP A 164 7.08 19.69 -6.35
CA ASP A 164 7.96 20.73 -5.80
C ASP A 164 8.43 20.43 -4.37
N ARG A 165 8.01 19.28 -3.79
CA ARG A 165 8.39 18.81 -2.45
C ARG A 165 8.07 19.82 -1.34
N THR A 166 6.94 20.51 -1.45
CA THR A 166 6.52 21.57 -0.55
C THR A 166 6.06 21.09 0.82
N VAL A 167 5.65 19.81 0.92
CA VAL A 167 5.15 19.20 2.17
C VAL A 167 6.31 18.61 2.97
N LEU A 168 7.04 17.63 2.41
CA LEU A 168 8.09 16.89 3.14
C LEU A 168 9.47 17.58 3.08
N GLY A 169 9.73 18.38 2.05
CA GLY A 169 11.01 19.07 1.86
C GLY A 169 11.37 20.01 3.01
N PRO A 170 10.50 20.92 3.45
CA PRO A 170 10.77 21.79 4.60
C PRO A 170 11.02 21.03 5.90
N LEU A 171 10.30 19.93 6.16
CA LEU A 171 10.52 19.08 7.34
C LEU A 171 11.90 18.41 7.27
N GLN A 172 12.28 17.91 6.10
CA GLN A 172 13.62 17.33 5.89
C GLN A 172 14.72 18.37 6.14
N ALA A 173 14.56 19.59 5.65
CA ALA A 173 15.51 20.67 5.87
C ALA A 173 15.63 21.06 7.36
N ALA A 174 14.52 21.02 8.09
CA ALA A 174 14.46 21.33 9.52
C ALA A 174 14.81 20.14 10.43
N LYS A 175 15.10 18.96 9.88
CA LYS A 175 15.29 17.69 10.61
C LYS A 175 16.24 17.79 11.79
N ALA A 176 17.33 18.55 11.66
CA ALA A 176 18.33 18.72 12.72
C ALA A 176 17.77 19.41 14.00
N SER A 177 16.68 20.16 13.86
CA SER A 177 15.99 20.84 14.97
C SER A 177 14.86 20.01 15.58
N LEU A 178 14.45 18.92 14.92
CA LEU A 178 13.41 18.03 15.40
C LEU A 178 13.98 17.00 16.39
N ARG A 179 13.15 16.61 17.37
CA ARG A 179 13.52 15.57 18.34
C ARG A 179 13.49 14.19 17.67
N LYS A 180 14.66 13.53 17.59
CA LYS A 180 14.74 12.16 17.08
C LYS A 180 14.02 11.19 18.03
N VAL A 181 13.20 10.29 17.50
CA VAL A 181 12.41 9.33 18.29
C VAL A 181 12.82 7.88 18.07
N TYR A 182 13.43 7.55 16.92
CA TYR A 182 14.08 6.27 16.65
C TYR A 182 15.14 6.41 15.54
N ASP A 183 16.10 5.49 15.53
CA ASP A 183 17.22 5.46 14.55
C ASP A 183 17.91 4.10 14.66
N PHE A 184 17.62 3.14 13.76
CA PHE A 184 18.04 1.74 13.88
C PHE A 184 17.94 0.96 12.57
N ASP A 185 18.64 -0.17 12.51
CA ASP A 185 18.56 -1.11 11.40
C ASP A 185 17.39 -2.09 11.61
N LEU A 186 16.60 -2.29 10.56
CA LEU A 186 15.44 -3.17 10.56
C LEU A 186 15.87 -4.64 10.47
N MET A 187 15.12 -5.51 11.15
CA MET A 187 15.33 -6.95 11.06
C MET A 187 15.21 -7.47 9.62
N MET A 188 15.76 -8.66 9.38
CA MET A 188 15.65 -9.39 8.11
C MET A 188 16.17 -8.60 6.90
N ASN A 189 17.23 -7.81 7.09
CA ASN A 189 17.82 -6.94 6.06
C ASN A 189 16.85 -5.90 5.50
N GLY A 190 15.86 -5.50 6.27
CA GLY A 190 14.86 -4.51 5.87
C GLY A 190 15.41 -3.10 5.64
N GLY A 191 16.74 -2.87 5.75
CA GLY A 191 17.36 -1.56 5.64
C GLY A 191 17.33 -0.77 6.95
N HIS A 192 17.33 0.55 6.87
CA HIS A 192 17.44 1.44 8.03
C HIS A 192 16.21 2.32 8.18
N LEU A 193 15.77 2.58 9.41
CA LEU A 193 14.63 3.43 9.72
C LEU A 193 14.98 4.46 10.78
N ALA A 194 14.77 5.74 10.46
CA ALA A 194 14.93 6.84 11.42
C ALA A 194 13.68 7.71 11.45
N GLY A 195 13.35 8.27 12.63
CA GLY A 195 12.15 9.08 12.81
C GLY A 195 12.34 10.28 13.73
N TRP A 196 11.61 11.36 13.45
CA TRP A 196 11.65 12.61 14.19
C TRP A 196 10.23 13.09 14.50
N ALA A 197 10.03 13.55 15.74
CA ALA A 197 8.77 14.13 16.19
C ALA A 197 8.50 15.48 15.51
N VAL A 198 7.30 15.63 14.94
CA VAL A 198 6.78 16.87 14.36
C VAL A 198 5.57 17.27 15.20
N ASP A 199 5.83 17.85 16.38
CA ASP A 199 4.82 18.14 17.40
C ASP A 199 4.90 19.56 18.01
N SER A 200 5.82 20.41 17.52
CA SER A 200 5.79 21.83 17.86
C SER A 200 4.69 22.57 17.09
N ALA A 201 4.21 23.67 17.67
CA ALA A 201 3.18 24.50 17.06
C ALA A 201 3.60 25.01 15.66
N GLU A 202 4.88 25.37 15.50
CA GLU A 202 5.46 25.86 14.25
C GLU A 202 5.53 24.74 13.20
N ALA A 203 5.98 23.56 13.59
CA ALA A 203 6.09 22.42 12.68
C ALA A 203 4.69 21.94 12.22
N LEU A 204 3.72 21.90 13.14
CA LEU A 204 2.33 21.56 12.80
C LEU A 204 1.72 22.61 11.86
N ALA A 205 1.97 23.89 12.12
CA ALA A 205 1.48 24.98 11.25
C ALA A 205 2.12 24.89 9.85
N GLN A 206 3.40 24.52 9.75
CA GLN A 206 4.08 24.31 8.46
C GLN A 206 3.43 23.18 7.67
N VAL A 207 3.14 22.03 8.29
CA VAL A 207 2.46 20.90 7.64
C VAL A 207 1.06 21.30 7.18
N ASP A 208 0.28 21.93 8.06
CA ASP A 208 -1.08 22.43 7.75
C ASP A 208 -1.06 23.37 6.54
N GLN A 209 -0.17 24.36 6.54
CA GLN A 209 -0.04 25.33 5.46
C GLN A 209 0.37 24.66 4.13
N SER A 210 1.36 23.78 4.16
CA SER A 210 1.86 23.12 2.95
C SER A 210 0.82 22.21 2.31
N LEU A 211 0.11 21.41 3.11
CA LEU A 211 -0.93 20.51 2.61
C LEU A 211 -2.16 21.27 2.11
N ASN A 212 -2.55 22.37 2.79
CA ASN A 212 -3.63 23.22 2.30
C ASN A 212 -3.25 23.93 1.00
N ALA A 213 -2.00 24.40 0.86
CA ALA A 213 -1.51 24.99 -0.39
C ALA A 213 -1.50 23.96 -1.53
N LEU A 214 -1.10 22.70 -1.25
CA LEU A 214 -1.18 21.62 -2.21
C LEU A 214 -2.64 21.30 -2.61
N MET A 215 -3.56 21.31 -1.63
CA MET A 215 -5.00 21.13 -1.88
C MET A 215 -5.56 22.23 -2.77
N ASP A 216 -5.12 23.48 -2.60
CA ASP A 216 -5.58 24.63 -3.40
C ASP A 216 -5.15 24.53 -4.89
N THR A 217 -4.18 23.69 -5.22
CA THR A 217 -3.80 23.39 -6.62
C THR A 217 -4.73 22.40 -7.31
N LYS A 218 -5.60 21.70 -6.57
CA LYS A 218 -6.49 20.66 -7.11
C LYS A 218 -7.81 21.29 -7.61
N GLY A 219 -8.46 20.62 -8.55
CA GLY A 219 -9.71 21.05 -9.15
C GLY A 219 -10.96 20.86 -8.27
N GLU A 220 -12.13 20.86 -8.89
CA GLU A 220 -13.43 20.75 -8.19
C GLU A 220 -13.64 19.43 -7.43
N ASN A 221 -13.06 18.33 -7.92
CA ASN A 221 -13.12 17.01 -7.28
C ASN A 221 -11.71 16.56 -6.89
N PRO A 222 -11.10 17.21 -5.88
CA PRO A 222 -9.70 17.06 -5.61
C PRO A 222 -9.35 15.61 -5.21
N LEU A 223 -8.29 15.08 -5.81
CA LEU A 223 -7.58 13.90 -5.32
C LEU A 223 -6.32 14.38 -4.63
N LEU A 224 -6.38 14.54 -3.32
CA LEU A 224 -5.22 14.94 -2.53
C LEU A 224 -4.38 13.74 -2.13
N LEU A 225 -5.04 12.65 -1.74
CA LEU A 225 -4.45 11.47 -1.14
C LEU A 225 -4.88 10.20 -1.90
N ALA A 226 -3.92 9.45 -2.41
CA ALA A 226 -4.15 8.16 -3.07
C ALA A 226 -3.53 7.02 -2.25
N VAL A 227 -4.27 5.95 -1.99
CA VAL A 227 -3.74 4.80 -1.22
C VAL A 227 -2.75 4.03 -2.10
N GLY A 228 -1.48 4.14 -1.81
CA GLY A 228 -0.42 3.47 -2.57
C GLY A 228 -0.23 2.01 -2.17
N ASP A 229 -0.29 1.72 -0.87
CA ASP A 229 -0.21 0.36 -0.32
C ASP A 229 -1.12 0.22 0.90
N GLY A 230 -1.58 -1.01 1.19
CA GLY A 230 -2.52 -1.25 2.29
C GLY A 230 -3.97 -0.89 1.97
N ASN A 231 -4.40 -0.94 0.69
CA ASN A 231 -5.79 -0.66 0.27
C ASN A 231 -6.83 -1.45 1.09
N HIS A 232 -6.62 -2.77 1.30
CA HIS A 232 -7.53 -3.59 2.10
C HIS A 232 -7.49 -3.23 3.59
N SER A 233 -6.36 -2.79 4.11
CA SER A 233 -6.22 -2.37 5.51
C SER A 233 -6.97 -1.07 5.79
N LEU A 234 -6.87 -0.07 4.91
CA LEU A 234 -7.63 1.16 5.05
C LEU A 234 -9.13 0.92 4.84
N ALA A 235 -9.50 0.09 3.86
CA ALA A 235 -10.89 -0.31 3.64
C ALA A 235 -11.47 -1.05 4.87
N THR A 236 -10.68 -1.89 5.53
CA THR A 236 -11.07 -2.56 6.77
C THR A 236 -11.28 -1.56 7.92
N ALA A 237 -10.39 -0.56 8.03
CA ALA A 237 -10.55 0.51 9.02
C ALA A 237 -11.84 1.31 8.78
N LYS A 238 -12.16 1.65 7.53
CA LYS A 238 -13.40 2.31 7.14
C LYS A 238 -14.63 1.45 7.42
N ALA A 239 -14.59 0.17 7.08
CA ALA A 239 -15.70 -0.74 7.35
C ALA A 239 -15.97 -0.86 8.85
N TYR A 240 -14.93 -0.99 9.67
CA TYR A 240 -15.06 -1.00 11.13
C TYR A 240 -15.61 0.33 11.68
N TRP A 241 -15.12 1.46 11.18
CA TRP A 241 -15.67 2.76 11.54
C TRP A 241 -17.16 2.86 11.19
N ASN A 242 -17.57 2.41 10.02
CA ASN A 242 -18.97 2.41 9.61
C ASN A 242 -19.85 1.54 10.52
N GLU A 243 -19.34 0.41 11.05
CA GLU A 243 -20.07 -0.43 11.99
C GLU A 243 -20.37 0.27 13.33
N ILE A 244 -19.36 0.98 13.88
CA ILE A 244 -19.48 1.55 15.23
C ILE A 244 -20.10 2.95 15.24
N ARG A 245 -19.87 3.76 14.19
CA ARG A 245 -20.29 5.17 14.17
C ARG A 245 -21.81 5.36 14.30
N GLU A 246 -22.61 4.39 13.87
CA GLU A 246 -24.06 4.49 13.94
C GLU A 246 -24.59 4.49 15.39
N SER A 247 -23.85 3.87 16.31
CA SER A 247 -24.18 3.84 17.74
C SER A 247 -23.67 5.05 18.52
N LEU A 248 -22.88 5.94 17.90
CA LEU A 248 -22.25 7.10 18.52
C LEU A 248 -23.03 8.39 18.25
N THR A 249 -23.03 9.29 19.23
CA THR A 249 -23.51 10.66 19.06
C THR A 249 -22.55 11.44 18.13
N GLU A 250 -22.98 12.58 17.60
CA GLU A 250 -22.14 13.43 16.72
C GLU A 250 -20.86 13.88 17.43
N ALA A 251 -20.94 14.31 18.67
CA ALA A 251 -19.77 14.72 19.46
C ALA A 251 -18.79 13.56 19.73
N GLU A 252 -19.29 12.35 19.95
CA GLU A 252 -18.45 11.15 20.08
C GLU A 252 -17.79 10.78 18.77
N ARG A 253 -18.51 10.87 17.64
CA ARG A 253 -17.97 10.60 16.30
C ARG A 253 -16.79 11.48 15.97
N GLU A 254 -16.86 12.76 16.32
CA GLU A 254 -15.81 13.75 16.00
C GLU A 254 -14.46 13.37 16.61
N ASN A 255 -14.47 12.83 17.82
CA ASN A 255 -13.26 12.55 18.58
C ASN A 255 -12.95 11.07 18.75
N HIS A 256 -13.75 10.18 18.16
CA HIS A 256 -13.56 8.74 18.31
C HIS A 256 -12.26 8.29 17.64
N PRO A 257 -11.35 7.58 18.35
CA PRO A 257 -10.05 7.24 17.81
C PRO A 257 -10.13 6.32 16.57
N ALA A 258 -11.15 5.47 16.47
CA ALA A 258 -11.34 4.58 15.29
C ALA A 258 -11.79 5.32 14.02
N ARG A 259 -12.22 6.58 14.11
CA ARG A 259 -12.48 7.44 12.94
C ARG A 259 -11.20 7.75 12.16
N TYR A 260 -10.08 7.76 12.85
CA TYR A 260 -8.80 8.21 12.31
C TYR A 260 -7.84 7.02 12.18
N ALA A 261 -7.49 6.65 10.94
CA ALA A 261 -6.57 5.54 10.68
C ALA A 261 -5.13 6.04 10.60
N LEU A 262 -4.20 5.37 11.28
CA LEU A 262 -2.77 5.68 11.21
C LEU A 262 -2.20 5.26 9.86
N CYS A 263 -1.49 6.16 9.18
CA CYS A 263 -0.91 5.95 7.85
C CYS A 263 0.44 6.65 7.75
N GLU A 264 1.22 6.30 6.73
CA GLU A 264 2.41 7.05 6.29
C GLU A 264 2.11 7.74 4.96
N ILE A 265 2.24 9.06 4.92
CA ILE A 265 2.16 9.83 3.67
C ILE A 265 3.54 9.87 3.04
N VAL A 266 3.64 9.55 1.75
CA VAL A 266 4.85 9.64 0.94
C VAL A 266 4.59 10.40 -0.35
N ASN A 267 5.61 11.10 -0.85
CA ASN A 267 5.49 11.80 -2.11
C ASN A 267 5.74 10.83 -3.27
N ILE A 268 4.83 10.77 -4.25
CA ILE A 268 5.00 9.91 -5.42
C ILE A 268 6.28 10.24 -6.21
N HIS A 269 6.75 11.49 -6.16
CA HIS A 269 7.97 11.96 -6.81
C HIS A 269 9.26 11.62 -6.06
N ASP A 270 9.17 10.94 -4.90
CA ASP A 270 10.37 10.46 -4.21
C ASP A 270 11.14 9.47 -5.11
N LYS A 271 12.46 9.68 -5.22
CA LYS A 271 13.31 8.88 -6.11
C LYS A 271 13.50 7.45 -5.63
N ALA A 272 13.43 7.23 -4.31
CA ALA A 272 13.52 5.90 -3.72
C ALA A 272 12.19 5.11 -3.81
N LEU A 273 11.10 5.77 -4.23
CA LEU A 273 9.83 5.10 -4.45
C LEU A 273 9.76 4.60 -5.90
N LEU A 274 10.04 3.33 -6.11
CA LEU A 274 9.97 2.69 -7.40
C LEU A 274 8.58 2.11 -7.64
N PHE A 275 8.04 2.35 -8.83
CA PHE A 275 6.81 1.73 -9.31
C PHE A 275 7.19 0.67 -10.32
N GLU A 276 6.91 -0.58 -9.99
CA GLU A 276 7.20 -1.71 -10.85
C GLU A 276 5.91 -2.30 -11.40
N PRO A 277 5.83 -2.57 -12.72
CA PRO A 277 4.68 -3.25 -13.29
C PRO A 277 4.60 -4.66 -12.73
N ILE A 278 3.40 -5.10 -12.40
CA ILE A 278 3.14 -6.49 -12.07
C ILE A 278 2.83 -7.20 -13.38
N TYR A 279 3.61 -8.21 -13.72
CA TYR A 279 3.48 -8.98 -14.94
C TYR A 279 2.41 -10.05 -14.84
N ARG A 280 2.00 -10.61 -15.96
CA ARG A 280 1.02 -11.70 -16.03
C ARG A 280 1.67 -12.94 -16.60
N ILE A 281 1.33 -14.08 -16.05
CA ILE A 281 1.71 -15.37 -16.58
C ILE A 281 0.46 -16.24 -16.73
N VAL A 282 0.32 -16.87 -17.90
CA VAL A 282 -0.78 -17.79 -18.20
C VAL A 282 -0.20 -19.19 -18.37
N THR A 283 -0.79 -20.17 -17.69
CA THR A 283 -0.41 -21.57 -17.73
C THR A 283 -1.47 -22.41 -18.42
N GLY A 284 -1.13 -23.61 -18.89
CA GLY A 284 -2.06 -24.51 -19.59
C GLY A 284 -2.35 -24.07 -21.02
N THR A 285 -1.45 -23.31 -21.66
CA THR A 285 -1.62 -22.81 -23.02
C THR A 285 -0.29 -22.58 -23.74
N THR A 286 -0.32 -22.38 -25.04
CA THR A 286 0.85 -22.07 -25.87
C THR A 286 0.81 -20.61 -26.36
N ARG A 287 1.98 -20.05 -26.67
CA ARG A 287 2.06 -18.69 -27.25
C ARG A 287 1.25 -18.58 -28.54
N ALA A 288 1.32 -19.60 -29.41
CA ALA A 288 0.58 -19.60 -30.67
C ALA A 288 -0.95 -19.52 -30.45
N ALA A 289 -1.48 -20.28 -29.48
CA ALA A 289 -2.90 -20.26 -29.14
C ALA A 289 -3.32 -18.90 -28.57
N VAL A 290 -2.57 -18.37 -27.61
CA VAL A 290 -2.83 -17.07 -27.01
C VAL A 290 -2.79 -15.94 -28.04
N MET A 291 -1.78 -15.93 -28.93
CA MET A 291 -1.64 -14.89 -29.95
C MET A 291 -2.75 -14.94 -31.00
N ALA A 292 -3.18 -16.16 -31.41
CA ALA A 292 -4.31 -16.32 -32.32
C ALA A 292 -5.62 -15.79 -31.71
N ASP A 293 -5.83 -16.10 -30.44
CA ASP A 293 -7.01 -15.66 -29.69
C ASP A 293 -6.98 -14.15 -29.43
N TRP A 294 -5.80 -13.58 -29.10
CA TRP A 294 -5.66 -12.14 -28.91
C TRP A 294 -5.93 -11.36 -30.19
N LYS A 295 -5.46 -11.85 -31.33
CA LYS A 295 -5.76 -11.27 -32.63
C LYS A 295 -7.26 -11.25 -32.91
N ALA A 296 -7.95 -12.38 -32.72
CA ALA A 296 -9.40 -12.48 -32.92
C ALA A 296 -10.17 -11.55 -31.95
N TYR A 297 -9.74 -11.49 -30.68
CA TYR A 297 -10.32 -10.58 -29.69
C TYR A 297 -10.12 -9.12 -30.09
N ALA A 298 -8.93 -8.74 -30.52
CA ALA A 298 -8.64 -7.37 -30.95
C ALA A 298 -9.50 -6.96 -32.13
N GLU A 299 -9.59 -7.80 -33.17
CA GLU A 299 -10.43 -7.57 -34.35
C GLU A 299 -11.92 -7.40 -33.99
N ALA A 300 -12.43 -8.25 -33.09
CA ALA A 300 -13.84 -8.19 -32.64
C ALA A 300 -14.14 -6.89 -31.84
N LYS A 301 -13.12 -6.25 -31.27
CA LYS A 301 -13.22 -5.00 -30.51
C LYS A 301 -12.82 -3.76 -31.30
N GLY A 302 -12.53 -3.89 -32.59
CA GLY A 302 -12.06 -2.78 -33.42
C GLY A 302 -10.63 -2.33 -33.13
N MET A 303 -9.88 -3.17 -32.43
CA MET A 303 -8.44 -3.01 -32.19
C MET A 303 -7.63 -3.78 -33.23
N SER A 304 -6.32 -3.53 -33.29
CA SER A 304 -5.39 -4.36 -34.06
C SER A 304 -4.07 -4.55 -33.34
N LEU A 305 -3.40 -5.65 -33.63
CA LEU A 305 -2.07 -5.95 -33.11
C LEU A 305 -1.02 -5.57 -34.15
N ALA A 306 0.05 -4.90 -33.72
CA ALA A 306 1.17 -4.49 -34.54
C ALA A 306 2.49 -4.67 -33.76
N ALA A 307 3.65 -4.51 -34.42
CA ALA A 307 4.94 -4.54 -33.75
C ALA A 307 5.21 -3.24 -32.95
N GLU A 308 4.65 -2.14 -33.39
CA GLU A 308 4.84 -0.80 -32.81
C GLU A 308 3.64 0.12 -33.12
N GLY A 309 3.67 1.36 -32.64
CA GLY A 309 2.64 2.38 -32.97
C GLY A 309 1.66 2.66 -31.82
N SER A 310 1.87 2.11 -30.63
CA SER A 310 1.07 2.38 -29.43
C SER A 310 1.93 2.25 -28.18
N ASP A 311 1.59 3.02 -27.14
CA ASP A 311 2.16 2.87 -25.79
C ASP A 311 1.63 1.62 -25.07
N HIS A 312 0.52 1.03 -25.54
CA HIS A 312 0.03 -0.25 -25.09
C HIS A 312 0.85 -1.38 -25.74
N ARG A 313 2.09 -1.49 -25.29
CA ARG A 313 3.09 -2.43 -25.79
C ARG A 313 3.42 -3.49 -24.77
N PHE A 314 3.50 -4.74 -25.20
CA PHE A 314 3.74 -5.91 -24.38
C PHE A 314 4.82 -6.77 -24.99
N THR A 315 5.68 -7.38 -24.17
CA THR A 315 6.53 -8.47 -24.64
C THR A 315 5.94 -9.80 -24.20
N VAL A 316 5.52 -10.61 -25.15
CA VAL A 316 4.99 -11.96 -24.92
C VAL A 316 6.16 -12.93 -24.93
N VAL A 317 6.37 -13.63 -23.81
CA VAL A 317 7.53 -14.52 -23.58
C VAL A 317 7.05 -15.95 -23.39
N SER A 318 7.74 -16.92 -24.00
CA SER A 318 7.49 -18.35 -23.80
C SER A 318 8.78 -19.15 -24.02
N ALA A 319 8.74 -20.47 -23.83
CA ALA A 319 9.87 -21.36 -24.17
C ALA A 319 10.29 -21.25 -25.64
N ASP A 320 9.37 -20.89 -26.55
CA ASP A 320 9.61 -20.78 -28.00
C ASP A 320 10.19 -19.40 -28.41
N GLY A 321 10.51 -18.54 -27.44
CA GLY A 321 11.05 -17.20 -27.65
C GLY A 321 10.11 -16.08 -27.23
N GLU A 322 10.37 -14.87 -27.70
CA GLU A 322 9.60 -13.68 -27.35
C GLU A 322 9.16 -12.87 -28.58
N GLU A 323 8.10 -12.10 -28.40
CA GLU A 323 7.53 -11.24 -29.42
C GLU A 323 6.98 -9.95 -28.78
N THR A 324 7.29 -8.80 -29.39
CA THR A 324 6.72 -7.52 -28.98
C THR A 324 5.43 -7.24 -29.73
N VAL A 325 4.38 -6.91 -28.98
CA VAL A 325 3.02 -6.65 -29.49
C VAL A 325 2.55 -5.29 -29.02
N ALA A 326 2.21 -4.40 -29.93
CA ALA A 326 1.53 -3.15 -29.68
C ALA A 326 0.05 -3.30 -30.02
N VAL A 327 -0.85 -2.81 -29.16
CA VAL A 327 -2.30 -2.79 -29.38
C VAL A 327 -2.69 -1.41 -29.88
N LEU A 328 -3.13 -1.33 -31.14
CA LEU A 328 -3.64 -0.09 -31.74
C LEU A 328 -5.12 0.06 -31.42
N ASN A 329 -5.56 1.29 -31.14
CA ASN A 329 -6.92 1.65 -30.70
C ASN A 329 -7.38 0.82 -29.47
N PRO A 330 -6.58 0.77 -28.37
CA PRO A 330 -6.87 -0.09 -27.22
C PRO A 330 -8.19 0.32 -26.56
N GLU A 331 -8.96 -0.68 -26.09
CA GLU A 331 -10.18 -0.43 -25.29
C GLU A 331 -9.89 -0.02 -23.84
N GLY A 332 -8.71 -0.32 -23.33
CA GLY A 332 -8.24 0.09 -21.99
C GLY A 332 -7.60 1.47 -22.02
N ALA A 333 -7.75 2.23 -20.95
CA ALA A 333 -7.11 3.55 -20.83
C ALA A 333 -5.63 3.46 -20.50
N ILE A 334 -5.18 2.34 -19.91
CA ILE A 334 -3.78 2.04 -19.60
C ILE A 334 -3.41 0.63 -20.08
N PRO A 335 -2.11 0.35 -20.31
CA PRO A 335 -1.67 -0.96 -20.80
C PRO A 335 -2.15 -2.13 -19.95
N CYS A 336 -2.07 -2.00 -18.62
CA CYS A 336 -2.53 -3.02 -17.69
C CYS A 336 -4.01 -3.38 -17.88
N GLU A 337 -4.87 -2.40 -18.11
CA GLU A 337 -6.31 -2.62 -18.35
C GLU A 337 -6.53 -3.35 -19.66
N THR A 338 -5.83 -2.96 -20.72
CA THR A 338 -5.93 -3.58 -22.03
C THR A 338 -5.59 -5.05 -22.01
N ILE A 339 -4.45 -5.43 -21.43
CA ILE A 339 -4.05 -6.83 -21.36
C ILE A 339 -4.97 -7.63 -20.44
N GLN A 340 -5.40 -7.05 -19.30
CA GLN A 340 -6.25 -7.76 -18.34
C GLN A 340 -7.64 -8.08 -18.95
N LYS A 341 -8.25 -7.15 -19.68
CA LYS A 341 -9.52 -7.39 -20.38
C LYS A 341 -9.42 -8.53 -21.38
N PHE A 342 -8.33 -8.56 -22.16
CA PHE A 342 -8.05 -9.69 -23.05
C PHE A 342 -7.91 -10.99 -22.28
N LEU A 343 -7.05 -11.03 -21.25
CA LEU A 343 -6.79 -12.24 -20.48
C LEU A 343 -8.04 -12.76 -19.75
N ASP A 344 -8.87 -11.88 -19.20
CA ASP A 344 -10.15 -12.26 -18.59
C ASP A 344 -11.08 -12.91 -19.61
N SER A 345 -11.14 -12.37 -20.84
CA SER A 345 -11.89 -12.96 -21.94
C SER A 345 -11.31 -14.29 -22.40
N PHE A 346 -9.97 -14.41 -22.47
CA PHE A 346 -9.28 -15.64 -22.81
C PHE A 346 -9.60 -16.75 -21.80
N LEU A 347 -9.40 -16.47 -20.51
CA LEU A 347 -9.63 -17.44 -19.42
C LEU A 347 -11.09 -17.92 -19.35
N SER A 348 -12.05 -17.05 -19.67
CA SER A 348 -13.46 -17.44 -19.69
C SER A 348 -13.80 -18.47 -20.77
N ARG A 349 -12.99 -18.56 -21.83
CA ARG A 349 -13.13 -19.50 -22.95
C ARG A 349 -12.22 -20.71 -22.83
N HIS A 350 -11.19 -20.63 -21.98
CA HIS A 350 -10.16 -21.64 -21.76
C HIS A 350 -10.10 -22.01 -20.27
N PRO A 351 -11.05 -22.81 -19.77
CA PRO A 351 -11.12 -23.16 -18.34
C PRO A 351 -9.94 -24.03 -17.86
N GLU A 352 -9.17 -24.62 -18.76
CA GLU A 352 -7.93 -25.31 -18.50
C GLU A 352 -6.75 -24.38 -18.20
N ALA A 353 -6.83 -23.13 -18.64
CA ALA A 353 -5.78 -22.13 -18.43
C ALA A 353 -5.89 -21.47 -17.05
N GLY A 354 -4.74 -21.20 -16.45
CA GLY A 354 -4.63 -20.42 -15.21
C GLY A 354 -3.89 -19.11 -15.43
N ILE A 355 -4.12 -18.11 -14.56
CA ILE A 355 -3.35 -16.87 -14.54
C ILE A 355 -2.72 -16.66 -13.17
N ASP A 356 -1.49 -16.14 -13.17
CA ASP A 356 -0.82 -15.63 -11.96
C ASP A 356 -0.16 -14.29 -12.24
N PHE A 357 0.22 -13.60 -11.16
CA PHE A 357 0.77 -12.24 -11.18
C PHE A 357 2.18 -12.25 -10.62
N ILE A 358 3.14 -11.85 -11.44
CA ILE A 358 4.56 -12.06 -11.17
C ILE A 358 5.27 -10.71 -10.98
N HIS A 359 6.03 -10.61 -9.90
CA HIS A 359 6.92 -9.48 -9.64
C HIS A 359 8.31 -9.81 -10.22
N GLY A 360 8.91 -8.83 -10.89
CA GLY A 360 10.25 -8.91 -11.46
C GLY A 360 10.31 -9.66 -12.80
N GLU A 361 10.99 -9.04 -13.77
CA GLU A 361 11.15 -9.58 -15.13
C GLU A 361 11.88 -10.92 -15.15
N GLY A 362 12.96 -11.04 -14.34
CA GLY A 362 13.72 -12.28 -14.26
C GLY A 362 12.88 -13.48 -13.81
N SER A 363 12.00 -13.27 -12.83
CA SER A 363 11.07 -14.30 -12.33
C SER A 363 10.05 -14.70 -13.40
N LEU A 364 9.48 -13.71 -14.11
CA LEU A 364 8.55 -14.00 -15.20
C LEU A 364 9.23 -14.82 -16.30
N ARG A 365 10.42 -14.43 -16.75
CA ARG A 365 11.18 -15.11 -17.82
C ARG A 365 11.51 -16.55 -17.43
N ALA A 366 11.93 -16.78 -16.19
CA ALA A 366 12.22 -18.13 -15.68
C ALA A 366 10.98 -19.02 -15.66
N LEU A 367 9.82 -18.48 -15.31
CA LEU A 367 8.56 -19.22 -15.31
C LEU A 367 8.04 -19.45 -16.73
N ALA A 368 8.13 -18.44 -17.61
CA ALA A 368 7.69 -18.54 -19.01
C ALA A 368 8.53 -19.50 -19.87
N ALA A 369 9.74 -19.86 -19.41
CA ALA A 369 10.55 -20.89 -20.04
C ALA A 369 10.01 -22.34 -19.85
N LYS A 370 9.01 -22.52 -18.97
CA LYS A 370 8.36 -23.82 -18.76
C LYS A 370 7.40 -24.13 -19.92
N PRO A 371 7.18 -25.41 -20.26
CA PRO A 371 6.18 -25.80 -21.25
C PRO A 371 4.78 -25.27 -20.89
N GLU A 372 3.98 -25.00 -21.91
CA GLU A 372 2.58 -24.55 -21.78
C GLU A 372 2.42 -23.32 -20.87
N THR A 373 3.39 -22.41 -20.91
CA THR A 373 3.40 -21.20 -20.10
C THR A 373 3.73 -20.00 -20.98
N VAL A 374 2.95 -18.92 -20.83
CA VAL A 374 3.09 -17.67 -21.59
C VAL A 374 3.11 -16.49 -20.63
N GLY A 375 4.22 -15.74 -20.65
CA GLY A 375 4.40 -14.55 -19.85
C GLY A 375 4.11 -13.28 -20.66
N PHE A 376 3.63 -12.23 -19.97
CA PHE A 376 3.39 -10.91 -20.52
C PHE A 376 4.15 -9.87 -19.69
N LEU A 377 5.20 -9.31 -20.25
CA LEU A 377 5.87 -8.13 -19.72
C LEU A 377 5.08 -6.89 -20.13
N LEU A 378 4.77 -6.05 -19.17
CA LEU A 378 4.09 -4.78 -19.34
C LEU A 378 5.11 -3.64 -19.38
N PRO A 379 4.80 -2.52 -20.02
CA PRO A 379 5.65 -1.32 -19.97
C PRO A 379 5.72 -0.77 -18.54
N ASP A 380 6.77 -0.01 -18.27
CA ASP A 380 6.95 0.71 -17.02
C ASP A 380 5.78 1.66 -16.76
N ILE A 381 5.52 1.90 -15.48
CA ILE A 381 4.45 2.78 -15.04
C ILE A 381 5.03 4.19 -14.85
N ASP A 382 4.48 5.14 -15.59
CA ASP A 382 4.82 6.55 -15.37
C ASP A 382 4.15 7.08 -14.10
N LYS A 383 4.92 7.19 -13.03
CA LYS A 383 4.42 7.74 -11.76
C LYS A 383 3.99 9.21 -11.83
N HIS A 384 4.41 9.95 -12.86
CA HIS A 384 3.99 11.35 -13.06
C HIS A 384 2.57 11.47 -13.64
N SER A 385 2.09 10.44 -14.33
CA SER A 385 0.69 10.38 -14.81
C SER A 385 -0.26 9.74 -13.80
N PHE A 386 0.25 9.06 -12.80
CA PHE A 386 -0.50 8.20 -11.88
C PHE A 386 -1.74 8.85 -11.26
N PHE A 387 -1.61 10.06 -10.70
CA PHE A 387 -2.76 10.75 -10.10
C PHE A 387 -3.82 11.09 -11.14
N LYS A 388 -3.42 11.51 -12.36
CA LYS A 388 -4.33 11.79 -13.48
C LYS A 388 -5.05 10.51 -13.92
N ASP A 389 -4.34 9.37 -13.92
CA ASP A 389 -4.93 8.09 -14.27
C ASP A 389 -5.97 7.65 -13.23
N VAL A 390 -5.67 7.80 -11.94
CA VAL A 390 -6.63 7.54 -10.85
C VAL A 390 -7.82 8.50 -10.91
N GLU A 391 -7.62 9.79 -11.21
CA GLU A 391 -8.72 10.76 -11.38
C GLU A 391 -9.63 10.37 -12.55
N LYS A 392 -9.05 9.94 -13.67
CA LYS A 392 -9.77 9.58 -14.89
C LYS A 392 -10.50 8.23 -14.76
N LEU A 393 -9.89 7.24 -14.15
CA LEU A 393 -10.38 5.87 -14.07
C LEU A 393 -11.18 5.58 -12.79
N GLY A 394 -10.99 6.40 -11.76
CA GLY A 394 -11.52 6.18 -10.41
C GLY A 394 -10.66 5.21 -9.62
N VAL A 395 -10.43 4.00 -10.14
CA VAL A 395 -9.50 3.00 -9.60
C VAL A 395 -8.77 2.31 -10.73
N LEU A 396 -7.53 1.94 -10.52
CA LEU A 396 -6.75 1.15 -11.46
C LEU A 396 -7.16 -0.34 -11.39
N PRO A 397 -6.95 -1.11 -12.43
CA PRO A 397 -7.10 -2.56 -12.38
C PRO A 397 -6.24 -3.15 -11.25
N ARG A 398 -6.73 -4.23 -10.66
CA ARG A 398 -5.96 -4.92 -9.61
C ARG A 398 -4.60 -5.38 -10.13
N LYS A 399 -3.61 -5.36 -9.24
CA LYS A 399 -2.26 -5.81 -9.60
C LYS A 399 -1.67 -5.04 -10.80
N THR A 400 -1.92 -3.73 -10.86
CA THR A 400 -1.32 -2.85 -11.87
C THR A 400 0.15 -2.61 -11.58
N PHE A 401 0.49 -2.34 -10.31
CA PHE A 401 1.85 -1.99 -9.89
C PHE A 401 2.18 -2.52 -8.50
N SER A 402 3.46 -2.58 -8.19
CA SER A 402 3.99 -2.70 -6.85
C SER A 402 4.85 -1.47 -6.53
N MET A 403 4.81 -1.04 -5.29
CA MET A 403 5.74 -0.03 -4.78
C MET A 403 6.89 -0.73 -4.08
N GLY A 404 7.99 -0.93 -4.79
CA GLY A 404 9.17 -1.64 -4.34
C GLY A 404 8.96 -3.15 -4.14
N GLU A 405 10.03 -3.85 -3.80
CA GLU A 405 10.06 -5.27 -3.50
C GLU A 405 9.48 -5.59 -2.10
N ALA A 406 9.33 -6.88 -1.78
CA ALA A 406 8.70 -7.31 -0.54
C ALA A 406 9.43 -6.78 0.72
N ASP A 407 10.76 -6.79 0.73
CA ASP A 407 11.60 -6.30 1.84
C ASP A 407 11.63 -4.77 1.94
N GLU A 408 11.24 -4.06 0.89
CA GLU A 408 11.12 -2.60 0.87
C GLU A 408 9.77 -2.10 1.41
N LYS A 409 8.82 -3.00 1.66
CA LYS A 409 7.50 -2.66 2.21
C LYS A 409 7.62 -2.07 3.62
N ARG A 410 6.55 -1.40 4.06
CA ARG A 410 6.54 -0.76 5.37
C ARG A 410 6.66 -1.76 6.51
N PHE A 411 7.45 -1.38 7.52
CA PHE A 411 7.55 -2.09 8.79
C PHE A 411 6.61 -1.46 9.82
N TYR A 412 6.05 -2.28 10.69
CA TYR A 412 5.28 -1.83 11.83
C TYR A 412 6.22 -1.29 12.91
N MET A 413 6.27 0.00 13.08
CA MET A 413 7.02 0.69 14.13
C MET A 413 6.08 1.47 15.05
N GLU A 414 5.18 2.24 14.46
CA GLU A 414 4.24 3.11 15.14
C GLU A 414 2.90 2.40 15.37
N ALA A 415 2.27 2.77 16.48
CA ALA A 415 0.93 2.34 16.83
C ALA A 415 0.05 3.53 17.26
N LYS A 416 -1.25 3.32 17.29
CA LYS A 416 -2.25 4.28 17.79
C LYS A 416 -3.37 3.53 18.49
N LYS A 417 -3.94 4.09 19.55
CA LYS A 417 -5.19 3.57 20.15
C LYS A 417 -6.35 3.71 19.18
N ILE A 418 -7.29 2.75 19.21
CA ILE A 418 -8.52 2.76 18.41
C ILE A 418 -9.75 2.48 19.25
#